data_fb586da4563a64618d5bae5d2728c641
#
_entry.id   fb586da4563a64618d5bae5d2728c641
#
_cell.length_a   1.000
_cell.length_b   1.000
_cell.length_c   1.000
_cell.angle_alpha   90.00
_cell.angle_beta   90.00
_cell.angle_gamma   90.00
#
_symmetry.space_group_name_H-M   'P 1'
#
loop_
_entity.id
_entity.type
_entity.pdbx_description
1 polymer ?
#
loop_
_entity_poly.entity_id
_entity_poly.type
_entity_poly.pdbx_seq_one_letter_code
_entity_poly.pdbx_strand_id
1 'polypeptide(L)'
;YQDLLRVSVASPGNDHRLGANEAPPAIISMFLGDELTELLNSIASGQHHDNAERVKMTVGADIIPFIRKDNTDRNRTSPFTGNKFEFRMLGSASSISDTNVMLNTMVADTFAVFADRLETAGDTEAEVKNIIKETVKAHKRIIFNGDGYDESWVKEAEKRGLYNLKTTPDALAGRAAAA
;
A
#
# COMPACT_ATOMS: atom_id res chain seq x y z
N TYR A 1 -5.66 7.47 -6.75
CA TYR A 1 -4.69 8.53 -6.31
C TYR A 1 -3.21 8.16 -6.56
N GLN A 2 -2.91 7.04 -7.25
CA GLN A 2 -1.51 6.61 -7.42
C GLN A 2 -0.67 7.61 -8.25
N ASP A 3 -1.27 8.30 -9.20
CA ASP A 3 -0.68 9.38 -10.00
C ASP A 3 -0.30 10.58 -9.11
N LEU A 4 -1.20 11.03 -8.26
CA LEU A 4 -0.96 12.13 -7.33
C LEU A 4 0.17 11.82 -6.35
N LEU A 5 0.19 10.61 -5.79
CA LEU A 5 1.29 10.18 -4.92
C LEU A 5 2.61 10.12 -5.68
N ARG A 6 2.63 9.63 -6.93
CA ARG A 6 3.84 9.60 -7.73
C ARG A 6 4.36 11.00 -8.04
N VAL A 7 3.46 11.95 -8.38
CA VAL A 7 3.83 13.35 -8.59
C VAL A 7 4.40 13.98 -7.32
N SER A 8 3.84 13.69 -6.16
CA SER A 8 4.29 14.26 -4.88
C SER A 8 5.74 13.90 -4.51
N VAL A 9 6.28 12.85 -5.10
CA VAL A 9 7.67 12.42 -4.89
C VAL A 9 8.54 12.65 -6.12
N ALA A 10 8.02 13.35 -7.13
CA ALA A 10 8.73 13.58 -8.39
C ALA A 10 9.82 14.61 -8.23
N SER A 11 11.05 14.21 -8.51
CA SER A 11 12.21 15.09 -8.65
C SER A 11 13.31 14.35 -9.41
N PRO A 12 14.17 15.06 -10.15
CA PRO A 12 15.28 14.43 -10.87
C PRO A 12 16.17 13.59 -9.95
N GLY A 13 16.44 14.06 -8.74
CA GLY A 13 17.24 13.32 -7.75
C GLY A 13 16.57 12.04 -7.29
N ASN A 14 15.24 12.05 -7.13
CA ASN A 14 14.49 10.86 -6.74
C ASN A 14 14.28 9.87 -7.91
N ASP A 15 14.24 10.38 -9.15
CA ASP A 15 14.17 9.52 -10.34
C ASP A 15 15.42 8.63 -10.48
N HIS A 16 16.59 9.13 -10.11
CA HIS A 16 17.83 8.34 -10.08
C HIS A 16 17.78 7.22 -9.01
N ARG A 17 17.02 7.40 -7.96
CA ARG A 17 16.93 6.44 -6.84
C ARG A 17 15.88 5.38 -7.09
N LEU A 18 14.69 5.76 -7.57
CA LEU A 18 13.58 4.84 -7.81
C LEU A 18 13.87 3.90 -8.99
N GLY A 19 13.81 2.59 -8.73
CA GLY A 19 14.13 1.58 -9.73
C GLY A 19 15.63 1.32 -9.93
N ALA A 20 16.50 1.98 -9.12
CA ALA A 20 17.91 1.65 -8.99
C ALA A 20 18.12 0.71 -7.79
N ASN A 21 19.38 0.29 -7.54
CA ASN A 21 19.70 -0.66 -6.46
C ASN A 21 19.36 -0.15 -5.04
N GLU A 22 19.09 1.12 -4.87
CA GLU A 22 18.81 1.75 -3.56
C GLU A 22 17.34 1.75 -3.19
N ALA A 23 16.45 1.65 -4.17
CA ALA A 23 15.00 1.69 -3.95
C ALA A 23 14.26 0.84 -4.99
N PRO A 24 13.07 0.32 -4.63
CA PRO A 24 12.21 -0.38 -5.58
C PRO A 24 11.79 0.55 -6.73
N PRO A 25 11.24 0.00 -7.84
CA PRO A 25 10.71 0.79 -8.94
C PRO A 25 9.58 1.73 -8.48
N ALA A 26 9.28 2.73 -9.33
CA ALA A 26 8.29 3.76 -9.05
C ALA A 26 6.84 3.24 -9.11
N ILE A 27 6.58 2.11 -8.48
CA ILE A 27 5.28 1.44 -8.38
C ILE A 27 4.78 1.57 -6.95
N ILE A 28 3.61 2.18 -6.78
CA ILE A 28 2.98 2.27 -5.47
C ILE A 28 2.26 0.97 -5.19
N SER A 29 2.69 0.27 -4.16
CA SER A 29 2.08 -0.97 -3.66
C SER A 29 1.94 -0.91 -2.15
N MET A 30 1.07 -1.74 -1.62
CA MET A 30 0.80 -1.85 -0.20
C MET A 30 1.23 -3.23 0.30
N PHE A 31 2.10 -3.25 1.28
CA PHE A 31 2.48 -4.49 1.97
C PHE A 31 1.67 -4.66 3.24
N LEU A 32 0.97 -5.76 3.37
CA LEU A 32 0.13 -6.08 4.53
C LEU A 32 0.64 -7.30 5.31
N GLY A 33 1.45 -8.14 4.67
CA GLY A 33 1.76 -9.47 5.14
C GLY A 33 0.65 -10.48 4.82
N ASP A 34 0.99 -11.76 4.95
CA ASP A 34 0.10 -12.84 4.52
C ASP A 34 -1.18 -12.90 5.39
N GLU A 35 -1.04 -12.82 6.71
CA GLU A 35 -2.16 -12.93 7.65
C GLU A 35 -3.24 -11.86 7.41
N LEU A 36 -2.84 -10.59 7.30
CA LEU A 36 -3.81 -9.51 7.06
C LEU A 36 -4.39 -9.57 5.65
N THR A 37 -3.60 -9.99 4.67
CA THR A 37 -4.08 -10.18 3.30
C THR A 37 -5.14 -11.28 3.22
N GLU A 38 -4.93 -12.40 3.90
CA GLU A 38 -5.89 -13.49 3.98
C GLU A 38 -7.17 -13.08 4.72
N LEU A 39 -7.04 -12.35 5.83
CA LEU A 39 -8.20 -11.80 6.54
C LEU A 39 -9.04 -10.89 5.64
N LEU A 40 -8.42 -9.97 4.93
CA LEU A 40 -9.13 -9.06 4.02
C LEU A 40 -9.76 -9.81 2.84
N ASN A 41 -9.11 -10.83 2.31
CA ASN A 41 -9.68 -11.68 1.27
C ASN A 41 -10.89 -12.48 1.77
N SER A 42 -10.86 -12.97 3.00
CA SER A 42 -12.00 -13.67 3.62
C SER A 42 -13.21 -12.75 3.80
N ILE A 43 -12.98 -11.52 4.27
CA ILE A 43 -14.03 -10.49 4.36
C ILE A 43 -14.62 -10.19 2.97
N ALA A 44 -13.76 -10.02 1.97
CA ALA A 44 -14.19 -9.71 0.61
C ALA A 44 -14.99 -10.85 -0.04
N SER A 45 -14.65 -12.12 0.25
CA SER A 45 -15.34 -13.29 -0.27
C SER A 45 -16.57 -13.70 0.56
N GLY A 46 -16.66 -13.23 1.80
CA GLY A 46 -17.67 -13.65 2.76
C GLY A 46 -17.40 -15.05 3.35
N GLN A 47 -16.16 -15.55 3.24
CA GLN A 47 -15.75 -16.82 3.83
C GLN A 47 -15.26 -16.62 5.26
N HIS A 48 -15.36 -17.65 6.09
CA HIS A 48 -14.80 -17.63 7.44
C HIS A 48 -13.26 -17.70 7.35
N HIS A 49 -12.57 -16.87 8.11
CA HIS A 49 -11.12 -16.90 8.24
C HIS A 49 -10.76 -17.71 9.47
N ASP A 50 -10.16 -18.88 9.27
CA ASP A 50 -9.50 -19.60 10.34
C ASP A 50 -8.13 -18.95 10.57
N ASN A 51 -7.86 -18.54 11.80
CA ASN A 51 -6.54 -18.02 12.16
C ASN A 51 -5.46 -19.03 11.79
N ALA A 52 -4.60 -18.66 10.88
CA ALA A 52 -3.46 -19.49 10.51
C ALA A 52 -2.64 -19.83 11.77
N GLU A 53 -2.25 -21.09 11.88
CA GLU A 53 -1.45 -21.60 12.99
C GLU A 53 -0.16 -20.78 13.12
N ARG A 54 -0.05 -20.00 14.19
CA ARG A 54 1.16 -19.19 14.44
C ARG A 54 2.33 -20.10 14.67
N VAL A 55 3.30 -20.10 13.77
CA VAL A 55 4.55 -20.85 13.95
C VAL A 55 5.31 -20.25 15.12
N LYS A 56 5.30 -20.93 16.27
CA LYS A 56 6.12 -20.60 17.42
C LYS A 56 7.53 -21.15 17.19
N MET A 57 8.48 -20.27 16.92
CA MET A 57 9.90 -20.64 16.98
C MET A 57 10.42 -20.48 18.41
N THR A 58 10.85 -21.59 19.01
CA THR A 58 11.54 -21.55 20.29
C THR A 58 13.03 -21.30 20.06
N VAL A 59 13.50 -20.13 20.40
CA VAL A 59 14.91 -19.74 20.28
C VAL A 59 15.53 -19.74 21.69
N GLY A 60 15.71 -20.90 22.30
CA GLY A 60 16.54 -21.12 23.49
C GLY A 60 16.41 -20.12 24.68
N ALA A 61 15.36 -19.31 24.73
CA ALA A 61 15.10 -18.33 25.77
C ALA A 61 13.62 -18.36 26.12
N ASP A 62 13.28 -18.03 27.36
CA ASP A 62 11.89 -18.00 27.88
C ASP A 62 10.99 -16.96 27.20
N ILE A 63 11.54 -16.10 26.37
CA ILE A 63 10.82 -15.12 25.56
C ILE A 63 10.79 -15.61 24.12
N ILE A 64 9.61 -15.94 23.64
CA ILE A 64 9.38 -16.34 22.24
C ILE A 64 9.26 -15.05 21.41
N PRO A 65 10.27 -14.69 20.60
CA PRO A 65 10.11 -13.59 19.68
C PRO A 65 9.11 -14.02 18.60
N PHE A 66 8.10 -13.22 18.37
CA PHE A 66 7.27 -13.34 17.18
C PHE A 66 8.13 -12.92 15.98
N ILE A 67 8.81 -13.87 15.36
CA ILE A 67 9.50 -13.60 14.11
C ILE A 67 8.42 -13.53 13.05
N ARG A 68 8.12 -12.31 12.61
CA ARG A 68 7.34 -12.14 11.38
C ARG A 68 8.17 -12.68 10.24
N LYS A 69 7.60 -13.60 9.48
CA LYS A 69 8.18 -14.12 8.23
C LYS A 69 8.41 -13.01 7.19
N ASP A 70 7.75 -11.91 7.39
CA ASP A 70 7.72 -10.74 6.54
C ASP A 70 8.69 -9.69 7.05
N ASN A 71 9.96 -9.83 6.74
CA ASN A 71 10.88 -8.72 6.96
C ASN A 71 10.65 -7.66 5.88
N THR A 72 10.28 -6.47 6.34
CA THR A 72 9.62 -5.49 5.49
C THR A 72 10.52 -4.39 4.97
N ASP A 73 11.83 -4.46 5.17
CA ASP A 73 12.60 -3.26 5.23
C ASP A 73 12.63 -2.40 3.96
N ARG A 74 13.47 -2.72 3.00
CA ARG A 74 13.80 -1.72 1.98
C ARG A 74 13.01 -1.85 0.69
N ASN A 75 12.41 -2.98 0.46
CA ASN A 75 11.77 -3.35 -0.80
C ASN A 75 10.27 -3.04 -0.88
N ARG A 76 9.75 -2.23 0.04
CA ARG A 76 8.33 -1.89 0.12
C ARG A 76 8.14 -0.38 0.06
N THR A 77 7.18 0.07 -0.72
CA THR A 77 6.82 1.49 -0.81
C THR A 77 5.84 1.93 0.25
N SER A 78 4.97 1.04 0.71
CA SER A 78 3.96 1.37 1.73
C SER A 78 3.65 0.16 2.64
N PRO A 79 4.57 -0.21 3.56
CA PRO A 79 4.32 -1.31 4.48
C PRO A 79 3.40 -0.92 5.63
N PHE A 80 2.53 -1.85 6.01
CA PHE A 80 1.78 -1.79 7.26
C PHE A 80 2.64 -2.30 8.41
N THR A 81 2.81 -1.47 9.44
CA THR A 81 3.71 -1.76 10.55
C THR A 81 2.98 -2.01 11.88
N GLY A 82 1.79 -2.60 11.80
CA GLY A 82 0.98 -3.03 12.94
C GLY A 82 -0.15 -2.08 13.31
N ASN A 83 0.03 -0.78 13.20
CA ASN A 83 -1.00 0.24 13.47
C ASN A 83 -0.90 1.47 12.56
N LYS A 84 0.02 1.47 11.62
CA LYS A 84 0.28 2.58 10.69
C LYS A 84 0.83 2.06 9.37
N PHE A 85 0.70 2.89 8.34
CA PHE A 85 1.46 2.74 7.11
C PHE A 85 2.63 3.71 7.08
N GLU A 86 3.74 3.28 6.48
CA GLU A 86 4.88 4.12 6.19
C GLU A 86 5.01 4.27 4.67
N PHE A 87 4.94 5.50 4.18
CA PHE A 87 5.18 5.76 2.77
C PHE A 87 6.67 6.02 2.53
N ARG A 88 7.32 5.15 1.76
CA ARG A 88 8.79 5.07 1.63
C ARG A 88 9.26 5.31 0.20
N MET A 89 8.88 6.41 -0.41
CA MET A 89 9.31 6.74 -1.78
C MET A 89 10.18 7.98 -1.88
N LEU A 90 10.22 8.82 -0.86
CA LEU A 90 10.99 10.06 -0.87
C LEU A 90 12.50 9.82 -0.72
N GLY A 91 13.29 10.53 -1.51
CA GLY A 91 14.73 10.66 -1.31
C GLY A 91 15.03 11.56 -0.10
N SER A 92 16.20 11.34 0.52
CA SER A 92 16.62 12.06 1.73
C SER A 92 16.77 13.58 1.57
N ALA A 93 16.98 14.05 0.35
CA ALA A 93 17.11 15.47 0.00
C ALA A 93 15.77 16.13 -0.35
N SER A 94 14.66 15.37 -0.38
CA SER A 94 13.36 15.90 -0.77
C SER A 94 12.57 16.40 0.43
N SER A 95 11.77 17.45 0.23
CA SER A 95 10.78 17.88 1.22
C SER A 95 9.67 16.85 1.33
N ILE A 96 9.19 16.59 2.55
CA ILE A 96 8.03 15.74 2.80
C ILE A 96 6.69 16.50 2.65
N SER A 97 6.72 17.81 2.41
CA SER A 97 5.51 18.65 2.44
C SER A 97 4.48 18.22 1.42
N ASP A 98 4.86 18.05 0.16
CA ASP A 98 3.94 17.73 -0.92
C ASP A 98 3.32 16.33 -0.72
N THR A 99 4.13 15.38 -0.31
CA THR A 99 3.64 14.03 0.01
C THR A 99 2.67 14.05 1.19
N ASN A 100 2.96 14.80 2.24
CA ASN A 100 2.06 14.93 3.39
C ASN A 100 0.74 15.61 2.99
N VAL A 101 0.79 16.66 2.16
CA VAL A 101 -0.43 17.30 1.64
C VAL A 101 -1.26 16.29 0.86
N MET A 102 -0.66 15.55 -0.06
CA MET A 102 -1.39 14.55 -0.86
C MET A 102 -1.97 13.43 0.00
N LEU A 103 -1.18 12.83 0.90
CA LEU A 103 -1.66 11.76 1.78
C LEU A 103 -2.81 12.22 2.67
N ASN A 104 -2.69 13.37 3.32
CA ASN A 104 -3.73 13.89 4.19
C ASN A 104 -5.01 14.23 3.42
N THR A 105 -4.89 14.80 2.21
CA THR A 105 -6.03 15.11 1.36
C THR A 105 -6.76 13.84 0.91
N MET A 106 -6.02 12.82 0.49
CA MET A 106 -6.60 11.53 0.08
C MET A 106 -7.34 10.84 1.23
N VAL A 107 -6.77 10.89 2.44
CA VAL A 107 -7.41 10.32 3.63
C VAL A 107 -8.66 11.11 3.99
N ALA A 108 -8.61 12.44 3.95
CA ALA A 108 -9.75 13.29 4.24
C ALA A 108 -10.90 13.08 3.24
N ASP A 109 -10.58 13.01 1.94
CA ASP A 109 -11.55 12.72 0.88
C ASP A 109 -12.22 11.35 1.08
N THR A 110 -11.43 10.33 1.35
CA THR A 110 -11.94 8.97 1.61
C THR A 110 -12.80 8.92 2.87
N PHE A 111 -12.40 9.60 3.93
CA PHE A 111 -13.18 9.67 5.16
C PHE A 111 -14.51 10.42 4.98
N ALA A 112 -14.54 11.47 4.17
CA ALA A 112 -15.79 12.16 3.84
C ALA A 112 -16.78 11.20 3.17
N VAL A 113 -16.33 10.45 2.17
CA VAL A 113 -17.17 9.43 1.49
C VAL A 113 -17.68 8.36 2.47
N PHE A 114 -16.82 7.89 3.38
CA PHE A 114 -17.23 6.89 4.36
C PHE A 114 -18.19 7.48 5.41
N ALA A 115 -17.96 8.71 5.85
CA ALA A 115 -18.85 9.40 6.78
C ALA A 115 -20.26 9.54 6.20
N ASP A 116 -20.40 10.05 4.97
CA ASP A 116 -21.69 10.20 4.29
C ASP A 116 -22.48 8.87 4.22
N ARG A 117 -21.76 7.77 3.97
CA ARG A 117 -22.36 6.43 3.94
C ARG A 117 -22.83 5.99 5.31
N LEU A 118 -22.01 6.20 6.34
CA LEU A 118 -22.33 5.78 7.72
C LEU A 118 -23.45 6.63 8.34
N GLU A 119 -23.50 7.92 8.04
CA GLU A 119 -24.56 8.82 8.53
C GLU A 119 -25.96 8.42 7.99
N THR A 120 -26.01 7.86 6.79
CA THR A 120 -27.27 7.42 6.15
C THR A 120 -27.60 5.94 6.40
N ALA A 121 -26.72 5.19 7.04
CA ALA A 121 -26.90 3.78 7.27
C ALA A 121 -27.92 3.46 8.37
N GLY A 122 -28.85 2.56 8.09
CA GLY A 122 -29.77 2.02 9.10
C GLY A 122 -29.13 1.08 10.10
N ASP A 123 -28.03 0.39 9.67
CA ASP A 123 -27.18 -0.46 10.49
C ASP A 123 -25.71 -0.11 10.19
N THR A 124 -25.09 0.64 11.09
CA THR A 124 -23.73 1.12 10.95
C THR A 124 -22.71 -0.02 10.90
N GLU A 125 -22.90 -1.09 11.69
CA GLU A 125 -21.96 -2.24 11.70
C GLU A 125 -21.99 -3.00 10.36
N ALA A 126 -23.18 -3.23 9.84
CA ALA A 126 -23.32 -3.86 8.52
C ALA A 126 -22.70 -2.99 7.42
N GLU A 127 -22.87 -1.66 7.47
CA GLU A 127 -22.32 -0.75 6.48
C GLU A 127 -20.80 -0.66 6.56
N VAL A 128 -20.20 -0.68 7.75
CA VAL A 128 -18.74 -0.79 7.90
C VAL A 128 -18.20 -2.05 7.21
N LYS A 129 -18.85 -3.19 7.40
CA LYS A 129 -18.46 -4.45 6.73
C LYS A 129 -18.60 -4.34 5.20
N ASN A 130 -19.63 -3.67 4.71
CA ASN A 130 -19.82 -3.43 3.29
C ASN A 130 -18.73 -2.52 2.71
N ILE A 131 -18.41 -1.42 3.39
CA ILE A 131 -17.34 -0.50 2.99
C ILE A 131 -16.00 -1.25 2.88
N ILE A 132 -15.63 -2.03 3.88
CA ILE A 132 -14.41 -2.84 3.85
C ILE A 132 -14.41 -3.80 2.66
N LYS A 133 -15.50 -4.56 2.49
CA LYS A 133 -15.65 -5.54 1.42
C LYS A 133 -15.52 -4.92 0.03
N GLU A 134 -16.19 -3.81 -0.20
CA GLU A 134 -16.16 -3.10 -1.47
C GLU A 134 -14.78 -2.50 -1.75
N THR A 135 -14.19 -1.85 -0.74
CA THR A 135 -12.86 -1.24 -0.84
C THR A 135 -11.79 -2.31 -1.16
N VAL A 136 -11.81 -3.44 -0.45
CA VAL A 136 -10.86 -4.52 -0.73
C VAL A 136 -11.06 -5.06 -2.15
N LYS A 137 -12.30 -5.31 -2.57
CA LYS A 137 -12.58 -5.79 -3.95
C LYS A 137 -12.09 -4.84 -5.02
N ALA A 138 -12.29 -3.54 -4.83
CA ALA A 138 -11.92 -2.51 -5.79
C ALA A 138 -10.40 -2.29 -5.86
N HIS A 139 -9.70 -2.41 -4.75
CA HIS A 139 -8.32 -1.94 -4.61
C HIS A 139 -7.28 -3.02 -4.28
N LYS A 140 -7.66 -4.29 -4.05
CA LYS A 140 -6.71 -5.37 -3.71
C LYS A 140 -5.55 -5.53 -4.68
N ARG A 141 -5.65 -5.00 -5.88
CA ARG A 141 -4.58 -5.02 -6.89
C ARG A 141 -3.28 -4.36 -6.42
N ILE A 142 -3.36 -3.43 -5.45
CA ILE A 142 -2.19 -2.75 -4.89
C ILE A 142 -1.47 -3.57 -3.81
N ILE A 143 -2.12 -4.62 -3.27
CA ILE A 143 -1.52 -5.44 -2.22
C ILE A 143 -0.45 -6.34 -2.83
N PHE A 144 0.78 -6.18 -2.36
CA PHE A 144 1.91 -6.98 -2.80
C PHE A 144 2.83 -7.30 -1.62
N ASN A 145 2.96 -8.58 -1.30
CA ASN A 145 3.77 -9.06 -0.19
C ASN A 145 5.14 -9.62 -0.65
N GLY A 146 5.40 -9.61 -1.95
CA GLY A 146 6.63 -10.10 -2.54
C GLY A 146 7.80 -9.12 -2.47
N ASP A 147 8.90 -9.43 -3.13
CA ASP A 147 10.08 -8.57 -3.25
C ASP A 147 9.86 -7.48 -4.32
N GLY A 148 9.87 -6.21 -3.90
CA GLY A 148 9.69 -5.07 -4.80
C GLY A 148 10.87 -4.82 -5.75
N TYR A 149 12.03 -5.44 -5.52
CA TYR A 149 13.18 -5.37 -6.42
C TYR A 149 13.18 -6.42 -7.52
N ASP A 150 12.34 -7.46 -7.41
CA ASP A 150 12.27 -8.51 -8.42
C ASP A 150 11.66 -7.96 -9.72
N GLU A 151 12.31 -8.24 -10.86
CA GLU A 151 11.82 -7.82 -12.17
C GLU A 151 10.44 -8.42 -12.51
N SER A 152 10.09 -9.57 -11.94
CA SER A 152 8.76 -10.14 -12.09
C SER A 152 7.67 -9.25 -11.53
N TRP A 153 7.99 -8.46 -10.48
CA TRP A 153 7.06 -7.50 -9.93
C TRP A 153 6.65 -6.41 -10.92
N VAL A 154 7.58 -5.89 -11.70
CA VAL A 154 7.28 -4.87 -12.71
C VAL A 154 6.25 -5.40 -13.72
N LYS A 155 6.43 -6.63 -14.19
CA LYS A 155 5.50 -7.29 -15.14
C LYS A 155 4.15 -7.57 -14.50
N GLU A 156 4.14 -7.99 -13.25
CA GLU A 156 2.91 -8.25 -12.51
C GLU A 156 2.14 -6.95 -12.22
N ALA A 157 2.83 -5.89 -11.83
CA ALA A 157 2.23 -4.58 -11.60
C ALA A 157 1.56 -4.01 -12.87
N GLU A 158 2.19 -4.18 -14.02
CA GLU A 158 1.62 -3.81 -15.30
C GLU A 158 0.31 -4.57 -15.60
N LYS A 159 0.29 -5.90 -15.39
CA LYS A 159 -0.94 -6.71 -15.52
C LYS A 159 -2.05 -6.25 -14.58
N ARG A 160 -1.69 -5.77 -13.39
CA ARG A 160 -2.64 -5.24 -12.41
C ARG A 160 -3.10 -3.82 -12.72
N GLY A 161 -2.57 -3.17 -13.75
CA GLY A 161 -2.85 -1.77 -14.10
C GLY A 161 -2.29 -0.78 -13.08
N LEU A 162 -1.16 -1.11 -12.46
CA LEU A 162 -0.43 -0.19 -11.59
C LEU A 162 0.57 0.62 -12.43
N TYR A 163 0.68 1.91 -12.12
CA TYR A 163 1.61 2.78 -12.80
C TYR A 163 3.06 2.51 -12.39
N ASN A 164 3.95 2.54 -13.38
CA ASN A 164 5.39 2.59 -13.18
C ASN A 164 5.95 3.82 -13.92
N LEU A 165 5.63 5.00 -13.40
CA LEU A 165 6.06 6.28 -13.98
C LEU A 165 7.51 6.55 -13.52
N LYS A 166 8.46 6.10 -14.31
CA LYS A 166 9.89 6.07 -13.91
C LYS A 166 10.49 7.44 -13.73
N THR A 167 10.09 8.41 -14.55
CA THR A 167 10.69 9.75 -14.55
C THR A 167 9.70 10.82 -14.12
N THR A 168 10.21 11.94 -13.66
CA THR A 168 9.41 13.13 -13.34
C THR A 168 8.57 13.61 -14.53
N PRO A 169 9.11 13.72 -15.77
CA PRO A 169 8.28 14.03 -16.94
C PRO A 169 7.13 13.04 -17.16
N ASP A 170 7.36 11.74 -17.01
CA ASP A 170 6.30 10.72 -17.15
C ASP A 170 5.19 10.93 -16.11
N ALA A 171 5.57 11.20 -14.87
CA ALA A 171 4.64 11.45 -13.78
C ALA A 171 3.75 12.68 -14.02
N LEU A 172 4.35 13.77 -14.53
CA LEU A 172 3.64 15.02 -14.83
C LEU A 172 2.72 14.87 -16.06
N ALA A 173 3.18 14.19 -17.11
CA ALA A 173 2.40 13.94 -18.32
C ALA A 173 1.20 13.04 -18.05
N GLY A 174 1.35 12.01 -17.20
CA GLY A 174 0.25 11.14 -16.79
C GLY A 174 -0.89 11.88 -16.13
N ARG A 175 -0.58 12.92 -15.34
CA ARG A 175 -1.58 13.79 -14.72
C ARG A 175 -2.33 14.68 -15.72
N ALA A 176 -1.62 15.24 -16.69
CA ALA A 176 -2.22 16.10 -17.72
C ALA A 176 -3.20 15.36 -18.62
N ALA A 177 -3.02 14.05 -18.79
CA ALA A 177 -3.92 13.19 -19.57
C ALA A 177 -5.16 12.71 -18.79
N ALA A 178 -5.14 12.82 -17.46
CA ALA A 178 -6.22 12.39 -16.57
C ALA A 178 -7.13 13.55 -16.10
N ALA A 179 -6.79 14.81 -16.43
CA ALA A 179 -7.57 16.01 -16.16
C ALA A 179 -8.43 16.40 -17.35
#